data_29d5dc70612ceff56c9a6815acecc2d7
#
_entry.id   29d5dc70612ceff56c9a6815acecc2d7
#
_cell.length_a   1.000
_cell.length_b   1.000
_cell.length_c   1.000
_cell.angle_alpha   90.00
_cell.angle_beta   90.00
_cell.angle_gamma   90.00
#
_symmetry.space_group_name_H-M   'P 1'
#
loop_
_entity.id
_entity.type
_entity.pdbx_description
1 polymer ?
#
loop_
_entity_poly.entity_id
_entity_poly.type
_entity_poly.pdbx_seq_one_letter_code
_entity_poly.pdbx_strand_id
1 'polypeptide(L)'
;MKKFATIALTLAMAATAACASATTVGICQLVQHEALDAATQGFKDALTEKMPDVKFDEQNAAGDAATCVTITSKFAADGVDLILANATAPLQAAVSATGDIPILGTSITDYATALGMKEWNGTT
;
A
#
# COMPACT_ATOMS: atom_id res chain seq x y z
N MET A 1 64.87 -24.18 -11.41
CA MET A 1 63.79 -23.51 -12.10
C MET A 1 62.68 -23.24 -11.12
N LYS A 2 62.49 -22.01 -10.79
CA LYS A 2 61.38 -21.60 -9.92
C LYS A 2 60.18 -21.28 -10.77
N LYS A 3 59.15 -22.10 -10.64
CA LYS A 3 57.84 -21.81 -11.25
C LYS A 3 57.09 -20.87 -10.36
N PHE A 4 56.90 -19.63 -10.76
CA PHE A 4 56.02 -18.70 -10.10
C PHE A 4 54.61 -19.02 -10.56
N ALA A 5 53.79 -19.59 -9.66
CA ALA A 5 52.37 -19.69 -9.88
C ALA A 5 51.76 -18.35 -9.56
N THR A 6 51.41 -17.63 -10.61
CA THR A 6 50.61 -16.42 -10.49
C THR A 6 49.18 -16.83 -10.16
N ILE A 7 48.87 -16.75 -8.88
CA ILE A 7 47.46 -16.86 -8.49
C ILE A 7 46.80 -15.54 -8.84
N ALA A 8 46.13 -15.52 -9.97
CA ALA A 8 45.23 -14.45 -10.30
C ALA A 8 44.00 -14.59 -9.39
N LEU A 9 44.00 -13.81 -8.32
CA LEU A 9 42.82 -13.63 -7.49
C LEU A 9 41.82 -12.80 -8.26
N THR A 10 40.96 -13.43 -9.05
CA THR A 10 39.80 -12.81 -9.61
C THR A 10 38.84 -12.48 -8.49
N LEU A 11 38.87 -11.24 -8.03
CA LEU A 11 37.88 -10.69 -7.15
C LEU A 11 36.55 -10.64 -7.93
N ALA A 12 35.75 -11.67 -7.82
CA ALA A 12 34.39 -11.65 -8.30
C ALA A 12 33.64 -10.65 -7.42
N MET A 13 33.54 -9.41 -7.87
CA MET A 13 32.55 -8.48 -7.35
C MET A 13 31.18 -9.07 -7.69
N ALA A 14 30.61 -9.81 -6.75
CA ALA A 14 29.20 -10.06 -6.76
C ALA A 14 28.52 -8.70 -6.59
N ALA A 15 28.13 -8.09 -7.70
CA ALA A 15 27.16 -7.01 -7.67
C ALA A 15 25.87 -7.64 -7.13
N THR A 16 25.67 -7.52 -5.83
CA THR A 16 24.35 -7.69 -5.28
C THR A 16 23.51 -6.58 -5.85
N ALA A 17 22.89 -6.85 -6.99
CA ALA A 17 21.76 -6.04 -7.42
C ALA A 17 20.76 -6.09 -6.27
N ALA A 18 20.72 -5.02 -5.48
CA ALA A 18 19.62 -4.80 -4.58
C ALA A 18 18.39 -4.69 -5.47
N CYS A 19 17.64 -5.78 -5.60
CA CYS A 19 16.30 -5.73 -6.15
C CYS A 19 15.50 -4.86 -5.17
N ALA A 20 15.43 -3.57 -5.43
CA ALA A 20 14.46 -2.71 -4.79
C ALA A 20 13.08 -3.29 -5.15
N SER A 21 12.41 -3.90 -4.17
CA SER A 21 11.04 -4.35 -4.35
C SER A 21 10.20 -3.15 -4.74
N ALA A 22 9.40 -3.29 -5.81
CA ALA A 22 8.48 -2.24 -6.20
C ALA A 22 7.52 -1.95 -5.04
N THR A 23 7.22 -0.68 -4.79
CA THR A 23 6.22 -0.27 -3.81
C THR A 23 4.87 -0.85 -4.18
N THR A 24 4.21 -1.50 -3.23
CA THR A 24 2.87 -2.06 -3.41
C THR A 24 1.86 -1.30 -2.56
N VAL A 25 0.78 -0.87 -3.18
CA VAL A 25 -0.32 -0.16 -2.54
C VAL A 25 -1.57 -1.03 -2.58
N GLY A 26 -2.10 -1.35 -1.41
CA GLY A 26 -3.41 -1.99 -1.30
C GLY A 26 -4.51 -0.93 -1.36
N ILE A 27 -5.50 -1.12 -2.20
CA ILE A 27 -6.66 -0.22 -2.31
C ILE A 27 -7.92 -1.01 -1.93
N CYS A 28 -8.58 -0.59 -0.87
CA CYS A 28 -9.88 -1.10 -0.48
C CYS A 28 -10.94 -0.05 -0.76
N GLN A 29 -11.75 -0.29 -1.78
CA GLN A 29 -12.90 0.54 -2.14
C GLN A 29 -14.19 -0.12 -1.66
N LEU A 30 -15.06 0.64 -1.01
CA LEU A 30 -16.28 0.08 -0.40
C LEU A 30 -17.21 -0.53 -1.45
N VAL A 31 -17.48 0.21 -2.52
CA VAL A 31 -18.46 -0.17 -3.53
C VAL A 31 -18.10 0.49 -4.86
N GLN A 32 -18.56 -0.11 -5.94
CA GLN A 32 -18.46 0.53 -7.26
C GLN A 32 -19.43 1.70 -7.34
N HIS A 33 -18.88 2.90 -7.46
CA HIS A 33 -19.62 4.14 -7.56
C HIS A 33 -18.76 5.17 -8.27
N GLU A 34 -19.35 5.95 -9.19
CA GLU A 34 -18.62 6.89 -10.03
C GLU A 34 -17.67 7.81 -9.24
N ALA A 35 -18.12 8.37 -8.12
CA ALA A 35 -17.29 9.24 -7.29
C ALA A 35 -16.13 8.50 -6.62
N LEU A 36 -16.34 7.28 -6.14
CA LEU A 36 -15.31 6.45 -5.54
C LEU A 36 -14.30 5.95 -6.59
N ASP A 37 -14.81 5.55 -7.76
CA ASP A 37 -13.98 5.13 -8.89
C ASP A 37 -13.07 6.27 -9.35
N ALA A 38 -13.60 7.50 -9.45
CA ALA A 38 -12.83 8.68 -9.80
C ALA A 38 -11.74 9.00 -8.76
N ALA A 39 -12.05 8.89 -7.47
CA ALA A 39 -11.07 9.12 -6.40
C ALA A 39 -9.95 8.08 -6.45
N THR A 40 -10.27 6.80 -6.61
CA THR A 40 -9.29 5.73 -6.75
C THR A 40 -8.43 5.93 -7.99
N GLN A 41 -9.02 6.25 -9.13
CA GLN A 41 -8.28 6.45 -10.38
C GLN A 41 -7.36 7.66 -10.28
N GLY A 42 -7.84 8.78 -9.75
CA GLY A 42 -7.01 9.98 -9.56
C GLY A 42 -5.81 9.73 -8.65
N PHE A 43 -5.99 8.96 -7.59
CA PHE A 43 -4.89 8.54 -6.71
C PHE A 43 -3.86 7.68 -7.47
N LYS A 44 -4.32 6.70 -8.22
CA LYS A 44 -3.45 5.81 -9.02
C LYS A 44 -2.64 6.60 -10.05
N ASP A 45 -3.30 7.50 -10.77
CA ASP A 45 -2.65 8.32 -11.80
C ASP A 45 -1.56 9.21 -11.21
N ALA A 46 -1.87 9.93 -10.13
CA ALA A 46 -0.92 10.81 -9.46
C ALA A 46 0.27 10.05 -8.86
N LEU A 47 0.03 8.87 -8.29
CA LEU A 47 1.10 8.08 -7.72
C LEU A 47 1.97 7.43 -8.80
N THR A 48 1.39 6.96 -9.90
CA THR A 48 2.12 6.39 -11.03
C THR A 48 3.02 7.43 -11.70
N GLU A 49 2.59 8.69 -11.78
CA GLU A 49 3.40 9.78 -12.30
C GLU A 49 4.69 9.97 -11.48
N LYS A 50 4.59 9.85 -10.16
CA LYS A 50 5.73 10.01 -9.24
C LYS A 50 6.55 8.74 -9.06
N MET A 51 5.91 7.59 -9.16
CA MET A 51 6.49 6.27 -8.92
C MET A 51 6.04 5.31 -10.03
N PRO A 52 6.69 5.33 -11.21
CA PRO A 52 6.23 4.54 -12.36
C PRO A 52 6.18 3.03 -12.12
N ASP A 53 6.98 2.52 -11.18
CA ASP A 53 7.06 1.09 -10.85
C ASP A 53 6.09 0.65 -9.75
N VAL A 54 5.25 1.57 -9.25
CA VAL A 54 4.28 1.25 -8.19
C VAL A 54 3.28 0.19 -8.67
N LYS A 55 2.96 -0.74 -7.78
CA LYS A 55 1.95 -1.77 -8.00
C LYS A 55 0.72 -1.52 -7.15
N PHE A 56 -0.44 -1.79 -7.69
CA PHE A 56 -1.71 -1.66 -6.99
C PHE A 56 -2.39 -3.02 -6.86
N ASP A 57 -2.77 -3.38 -5.63
CA ASP A 57 -3.73 -4.44 -5.33
C ASP A 57 -5.06 -3.77 -5.02
N GLU A 58 -5.91 -3.62 -6.02
CA GLU A 58 -7.20 -2.93 -5.93
C GLU A 58 -8.33 -3.93 -5.72
N GLN A 59 -9.04 -3.77 -4.62
CA GLN A 59 -10.13 -4.64 -4.21
C GLN A 59 -11.39 -3.83 -3.94
N ASN A 60 -12.54 -4.39 -4.32
CA ASN A 60 -13.86 -3.80 -4.09
C ASN A 60 -14.65 -4.68 -3.12
N ALA A 61 -15.18 -4.08 -2.06
CA ALA A 61 -15.90 -4.81 -1.02
C ALA A 61 -17.38 -5.03 -1.34
N ALA A 62 -17.86 -4.55 -2.48
CA ALA A 62 -19.27 -4.68 -2.93
C ALA A 62 -20.29 -4.19 -1.89
N GLY A 63 -19.95 -3.17 -1.11
CA GLY A 63 -20.81 -2.58 -0.09
C GLY A 63 -20.81 -3.31 1.25
N ASP A 64 -20.00 -4.37 1.40
CA ASP A 64 -19.99 -5.20 2.60
C ASP A 64 -18.82 -4.88 3.53
N ALA A 65 -19.12 -4.48 4.76
CA ALA A 65 -18.12 -4.13 5.76
C ALA A 65 -17.26 -5.34 6.19
N ALA A 66 -17.82 -6.54 6.26
CA ALA A 66 -17.06 -7.74 6.59
C ALA A 66 -16.04 -8.08 5.49
N THR A 67 -16.40 -7.85 4.23
CA THR A 67 -15.48 -7.97 3.11
C THR A 67 -14.35 -6.94 3.19
N CYS A 68 -14.61 -5.71 3.64
CA CYS A 68 -13.54 -4.73 3.91
C CYS A 68 -12.52 -5.27 4.92
N VAL A 69 -12.97 -5.92 5.98
CA VAL A 69 -12.08 -6.54 6.98
C VAL A 69 -11.22 -7.64 6.36
N THR A 70 -11.81 -8.48 5.53
CA THR A 70 -11.08 -9.54 4.83
C THR A 70 -10.01 -8.98 3.89
N ILE A 71 -10.35 -7.96 3.10
CA ILE A 71 -9.44 -7.30 2.16
C ILE A 71 -8.27 -6.65 2.91
N THR A 72 -8.56 -5.85 3.93
CA THR A 72 -7.52 -5.12 4.67
C THR A 72 -6.63 -6.05 5.49
N SER A 73 -7.17 -7.14 6.03
CA SER A 73 -6.39 -8.18 6.69
C SER A 73 -5.43 -8.88 5.73
N LYS A 74 -5.86 -9.11 4.48
CA LYS A 74 -4.99 -9.63 3.43
C LYS A 74 -3.85 -8.65 3.13
N PHE A 75 -4.13 -7.36 2.98
CA PHE A 75 -3.10 -6.35 2.77
C PHE A 75 -2.07 -6.32 3.90
N ALA A 76 -2.52 -6.43 5.16
CA ALA A 76 -1.64 -6.49 6.31
C ALA A 76 -0.75 -7.75 6.27
N ALA A 77 -1.32 -8.91 5.95
CA ALA A 77 -0.60 -10.17 5.84
C ALA A 77 0.41 -10.17 4.67
N ASP A 78 0.06 -9.55 3.54
CA ASP A 78 0.93 -9.43 2.37
C ASP A 78 2.04 -8.38 2.57
N GLY A 79 1.94 -7.55 3.61
CA GLY A 79 2.93 -6.52 3.92
C GLY A 79 2.99 -5.42 2.86
N VAL A 80 1.84 -4.95 2.36
CA VAL A 80 1.80 -3.81 1.44
C VAL A 80 2.43 -2.57 2.09
N ASP A 81 2.97 -1.67 1.28
CA ASP A 81 3.68 -0.49 1.77
C ASP A 81 2.75 0.66 2.18
N LEU A 82 1.53 0.66 1.64
CA LEU A 82 0.51 1.68 1.89
C LEU A 82 -0.86 1.08 1.64
N ILE A 83 -1.85 1.51 2.42
CA ILE A 83 -3.26 1.18 2.17
C ILE A 83 -4.02 2.47 1.85
N LEU A 84 -4.71 2.48 0.72
CA LEU A 84 -5.74 3.49 0.41
C LEU A 84 -7.10 2.93 0.81
N ALA A 85 -7.75 3.58 1.76
CA ALA A 85 -9.10 3.26 2.18
C ALA A 85 -10.10 4.27 1.58
N ASN A 86 -10.91 3.79 0.65
CA ASN A 86 -11.88 4.62 -0.06
C ASN A 86 -13.28 4.36 0.48
N ALA A 87 -13.69 5.17 1.39
CA ALA A 87 -14.89 5.28 2.23
C ALA A 87 -14.66 4.88 3.69
N THR A 88 -15.65 5.17 4.54
CA THR A 88 -15.54 5.01 6.00
C THR A 88 -15.32 3.55 6.44
N ALA A 89 -16.07 2.60 5.91
CA ALA A 89 -15.92 1.19 6.29
C ALA A 89 -14.55 0.60 5.93
N PRO A 90 -13.98 0.83 4.73
CA PRO A 90 -12.58 0.51 4.44
C PRO A 90 -11.57 1.13 5.40
N LEU A 91 -11.78 2.40 5.79
CA LEU A 91 -10.89 3.07 6.73
C LEU A 91 -10.90 2.39 8.11
N GLN A 92 -12.08 2.12 8.65
CA GLN A 92 -12.22 1.44 9.94
C GLN A 92 -11.61 0.04 9.91
N ALA A 93 -11.83 -0.69 8.83
CA ALA A 93 -11.25 -2.01 8.63
C ALA A 93 -9.71 -1.97 8.56
N ALA A 94 -9.15 -1.02 7.81
CA ALA A 94 -7.70 -0.87 7.66
C ALA A 94 -7.02 -0.51 9.00
N VAL A 95 -7.57 0.44 9.74
CA VAL A 95 -7.05 0.83 11.07
C VAL A 95 -7.08 -0.33 12.05
N SER A 96 -8.10 -1.20 11.96
CA SER A 96 -8.20 -2.40 12.79
C SER A 96 -7.24 -3.51 12.36
N ALA A 97 -6.89 -3.58 11.07
CA ALA A 97 -6.05 -4.64 10.51
C ALA A 97 -4.55 -4.43 10.78
N THR A 98 -4.09 -3.20 10.87
CA THR A 98 -2.66 -2.89 11.03
C THR A 98 -2.43 -1.61 11.83
N GLY A 99 -1.38 -1.62 12.65
CA GLY A 99 -0.85 -0.43 13.32
C GLY A 99 0.44 0.10 12.67
N ASP A 100 1.00 -0.63 11.70
CA ASP A 100 2.34 -0.36 11.16
C ASP A 100 2.31 0.18 9.73
N ILE A 101 1.36 -0.27 8.91
CA ILE A 101 1.25 0.16 7.51
C ILE A 101 0.55 1.52 7.47
N PRO A 102 1.12 2.54 6.80
CA PRO A 102 0.46 3.81 6.60
C PRO A 102 -0.88 3.66 5.88
N ILE A 103 -1.89 4.39 6.33
CA ILE A 103 -3.24 4.36 5.77
C ILE A 103 -3.61 5.77 5.32
N LEU A 104 -3.99 5.90 4.06
CA LEU A 104 -4.62 7.09 3.51
C LEU A 104 -6.12 6.86 3.37
N GLY A 105 -6.91 7.78 3.88
CA GLY A 105 -8.36 7.75 3.71
C GLY A 105 -8.81 8.75 2.65
N THR A 106 -9.80 8.38 1.86
CA THR A 106 -10.51 9.27 0.95
C THR A 106 -12.00 8.97 0.99
N SER A 107 -12.81 9.94 0.59
CA SER A 107 -14.27 9.82 0.61
C SER A 107 -14.84 9.55 2.02
N ILE A 108 -14.22 10.14 3.02
CA ILE A 108 -14.59 9.99 4.42
C ILE A 108 -15.39 11.23 4.84
N THR A 109 -16.58 11.02 5.38
CA THR A 109 -17.44 12.12 5.81
C THR A 109 -16.90 12.83 7.05
N ASP A 110 -16.43 12.06 8.03
CA ASP A 110 -15.90 12.57 9.30
C ASP A 110 -14.88 11.57 9.87
N TYR A 111 -13.61 11.92 9.83
CA TYR A 111 -12.53 11.08 10.34
C TYR A 111 -12.58 10.87 11.85
N ALA A 112 -12.92 11.92 12.60
CA ALA A 112 -12.99 11.83 14.05
C ALA A 112 -14.04 10.81 14.48
N THR A 113 -15.24 10.91 13.93
CA THR A 113 -16.32 9.96 14.19
C THR A 113 -15.98 8.55 13.70
N ALA A 114 -15.42 8.43 12.49
CA ALA A 114 -15.06 7.13 11.91
C ALA A 114 -14.04 6.37 12.76
N LEU A 115 -13.11 7.08 13.39
CA LEU A 115 -12.03 6.51 14.19
C LEU A 115 -12.30 6.57 15.70
N GLY A 116 -13.46 7.06 16.14
CA GLY A 116 -13.82 7.19 17.55
C GLY A 116 -12.93 8.18 18.31
N MET A 117 -12.39 9.19 17.66
CA MET A 117 -11.53 10.22 18.22
C MET A 117 -12.34 11.45 18.60
N LYS A 118 -11.88 12.19 19.64
CA LYS A 118 -12.53 13.44 20.00
C LYS A 118 -12.29 14.56 18.99
N GLU A 119 -11.11 14.57 18.42
CA GLU A 119 -10.69 15.52 17.41
C GLU A 119 -9.79 14.84 16.39
N TRP A 120 -9.92 15.22 15.12
CA TRP A 120 -9.01 14.79 14.07
C TRP A 120 -7.76 15.68 14.07
N ASN A 121 -6.61 15.05 14.21
CA ASN A 121 -5.30 15.73 14.17
C ASN A 121 -4.40 15.24 13.03
N GLY A 122 -4.97 14.48 12.10
CA GLY A 122 -4.27 14.02 10.91
C GLY A 122 -4.23 15.06 9.80
N THR A 123 -3.54 14.73 8.72
CA THR A 123 -3.48 15.52 7.50
C THR A 123 -4.62 15.15 6.57
N THR A 124 -5.30 16.09 6.01
CA THR A 124 -6.35 15.88 4.99
C THR A 124 -5.77 16.06 3.61
#